data_850f9b56abf84eebf44e750d06cc0b71
#
_entry.id   850f9b56abf84eebf44e750d06cc0b71
#
_cell.length_a   1.000
_cell.length_b   1.000
_cell.length_c   1.000
_cell.angle_alpha   90.00
_cell.angle_beta   90.00
_cell.angle_gamma   90.00
#
_symmetry.space_group_name_H-M   'P 1'
#
loop_
_entity.id
_entity.type
_entity.pdbx_description
1 polymer ?
#
loop_
_entity_poly.entity_id
_entity_poly.type
_entity_poly.pdbx_seq_one_letter_code
_entity_poly.pdbx_strand_id
1 'polypeptide(L)'
;MSRVIPTYEKGEWGTTEFATDIDFREYLESIFKEPGMYEFNEVALLFNEQAQIFNSEGFYCNAPFRSKDFIAYWQDQKNKCRTGVIYKDKEKVWYLTRDYYMWLNFLPIFDKEEKHYGFAKVRDAQYHMALYEVISELNNQHVAILKKRQIASSYFHMGKIINQYWFEEGSICKIGASLKDYINDKGSWKFLEEYKTFLNEHTAWYRPSNPEKVLLWQQQIEVKINNRKTSRGLKSKIQGASFEKNATTGVGGPCTYFFHEEAGIAKNMMQTYEYLRPAMSSGMMTTGQFIAAGSVGDLEQCNPLKEMILNPGANDIYAVETNLMDADGTIGMAGLFIPEQWSMPPYIDNYGNSQVEEAVIAINIERDRWKNELSGEQFQLRISQKPLNIAEAFAYRKESVFPQGILSKQIKRIEEKEYSYELIALDRDETGVIAKRTSKLPITTFPVNKKEVDKTGTIVVWERPVPKPAFGMYYASIDPVSEGKTTTSDSLCSIFVYKNAVEVTRTLAGGDVEQF
;
A
#
# COMPACT_ATOMS: atom_id res chain seq x y z
N MET A 1 -18.17 -21.48 0.63
CA MET A 1 -17.87 -22.92 0.92
C MET A 1 -17.58 -23.06 2.40
N SER A 2 -17.77 -24.27 2.98
CA SER A 2 -17.34 -24.48 4.38
C SER A 2 -15.82 -24.52 4.46
N ARG A 3 -15.27 -23.94 5.54
CA ARG A 3 -13.81 -23.93 5.81
C ARG A 3 -13.53 -24.67 7.11
N VAL A 4 -12.52 -25.52 7.11
CA VAL A 4 -12.04 -26.26 8.29
C VAL A 4 -10.60 -25.82 8.54
N ILE A 5 -10.35 -25.13 9.63
CA ILE A 5 -9.04 -24.53 9.95
C ILE A 5 -8.42 -25.31 11.13
N PRO A 6 -7.19 -25.80 11.02
CA PRO A 6 -6.44 -26.35 12.15
C PRO A 6 -6.39 -25.36 13.29
N THR A 7 -6.70 -25.81 14.49
CA THR A 7 -6.78 -24.94 15.67
C THR A 7 -5.99 -25.55 16.83
N TYR A 8 -5.10 -24.74 17.41
CA TYR A 8 -4.37 -25.07 18.62
C TYR A 8 -5.00 -24.37 19.82
N GLU A 9 -5.37 -25.13 20.82
CA GLU A 9 -5.95 -24.63 22.06
C GLU A 9 -5.56 -25.51 23.24
N LYS A 10 -5.10 -24.92 24.35
CA LYS A 10 -4.75 -25.60 25.61
C LYS A 10 -3.77 -26.78 25.47
N GLY A 11 -2.82 -26.68 24.54
CA GLY A 11 -1.83 -27.73 24.31
C GLY A 11 -2.26 -28.80 23.30
N GLU A 12 -3.45 -28.73 22.74
CA GLU A 12 -4.02 -29.75 21.85
C GLU A 12 -4.35 -29.18 20.46
N TRP A 13 -4.22 -30.01 19.43
CA TRP A 13 -4.65 -29.71 18.08
C TRP A 13 -6.08 -30.20 17.82
N GLY A 14 -6.91 -29.35 17.29
CA GLY A 14 -8.25 -29.61 16.81
C GLY A 14 -8.55 -28.86 15.52
N THR A 15 -9.83 -28.58 15.28
CA THR A 15 -10.30 -27.80 14.11
C THR A 15 -11.40 -26.84 14.51
N THR A 16 -11.43 -25.68 13.85
CA THR A 16 -12.57 -24.77 13.87
C THR A 16 -13.23 -24.78 12.50
N GLU A 17 -14.54 -24.93 12.47
CA GLU A 17 -15.32 -24.98 11.23
C GLU A 17 -16.12 -23.69 11.03
N PHE A 18 -16.08 -23.16 9.82
CA PHE A 18 -16.89 -22.03 9.38
C PHE A 18 -17.82 -22.53 8.27
N ALA A 19 -19.12 -22.28 8.44
CA ALA A 19 -20.12 -22.77 7.49
C ALA A 19 -20.01 -22.08 6.13
N THR A 20 -19.66 -20.79 6.13
CA THR A 20 -19.54 -19.97 4.93
C THR A 20 -18.27 -19.13 4.93
N ASP A 21 -17.89 -18.60 3.76
CA ASP A 21 -16.83 -17.61 3.64
C ASP A 21 -17.20 -16.29 4.33
N ILE A 22 -18.49 -16.00 4.50
CA ILE A 22 -18.97 -14.83 5.23
C ILE A 22 -18.67 -14.98 6.72
N ASP A 23 -19.02 -16.13 7.33
CA ASP A 23 -18.74 -16.38 8.74
C ASP A 23 -17.24 -16.30 9.04
N PHE A 24 -16.42 -16.80 8.13
CA PHE A 24 -14.97 -16.74 8.27
C PHE A 24 -14.45 -15.30 8.14
N ARG A 25 -14.99 -14.52 7.21
CA ARG A 25 -14.63 -13.11 7.05
C ARG A 25 -14.99 -12.30 8.30
N GLU A 26 -16.23 -12.41 8.80
CA GLU A 26 -16.68 -11.72 10.01
C GLU A 26 -15.81 -12.09 11.22
N TYR A 27 -15.40 -13.34 11.32
CA TYR A 27 -14.47 -13.79 12.34
C TYR A 27 -13.11 -13.09 12.19
N LEU A 28 -12.53 -12.98 10.99
CA LEU A 28 -11.26 -12.30 10.78
C LEU A 28 -11.37 -10.80 11.06
N GLU A 29 -12.44 -10.16 10.65
CA GLU A 29 -12.71 -8.75 10.95
C GLU A 29 -12.80 -8.50 12.47
N SER A 30 -13.36 -9.45 13.23
CA SER A 30 -13.47 -9.34 14.69
C SER A 30 -12.13 -9.42 15.43
N ILE A 31 -11.13 -10.08 14.86
CA ILE A 31 -9.78 -10.19 15.44
C ILE A 31 -8.77 -9.23 14.80
N PHE A 32 -9.19 -8.45 13.81
CA PHE A 32 -8.36 -7.45 13.16
C PHE A 32 -8.20 -6.23 14.05
N LYS A 33 -6.98 -5.99 14.51
CA LYS A 33 -6.62 -4.91 15.44
C LYS A 33 -5.37 -4.21 14.94
N GLU A 34 -5.08 -3.04 15.45
CA GLU A 34 -3.80 -2.37 15.16
C GLU A 34 -2.61 -3.08 15.82
N PRO A 35 -1.41 -3.03 15.21
CA PRO A 35 -0.16 -3.45 15.85
C PRO A 35 0.05 -2.77 17.23
N GLY A 36 0.54 -3.55 18.19
CA GLY A 36 0.56 -3.19 19.61
C GLY A 36 -0.68 -3.64 20.38
N MET A 37 -1.81 -3.95 19.70
CA MET A 37 -3.07 -4.38 20.35
C MET A 37 -3.38 -5.87 20.14
N TYR A 38 -2.53 -6.62 19.43
CA TYR A 38 -2.72 -8.07 19.24
C TYR A 38 -2.44 -8.88 20.49
N GLU A 39 -1.65 -8.34 21.41
CA GLU A 39 -1.33 -8.93 22.70
C GLU A 39 -0.81 -10.38 22.58
N PHE A 40 0.13 -10.59 21.64
CA PHE A 40 0.83 -11.87 21.52
C PHE A 40 1.47 -12.23 22.86
N ASN A 41 1.43 -13.51 23.19
CA ASN A 41 1.97 -14.05 24.44
C ASN A 41 2.81 -15.29 24.16
N GLU A 42 3.02 -16.15 25.15
CA GLU A 42 3.82 -17.38 25.03
C GLU A 42 3.34 -18.29 23.88
N VAL A 43 2.05 -18.28 23.51
CA VAL A 43 1.52 -19.05 22.38
C VAL A 43 2.09 -18.56 21.05
N ALA A 44 2.47 -17.30 20.94
CA ALA A 44 3.10 -16.79 19.72
C ALA A 44 4.48 -17.41 19.42
N LEU A 45 5.13 -18.00 20.41
CA LEU A 45 6.37 -18.78 20.21
C LEU A 45 6.13 -20.05 19.37
N LEU A 46 4.87 -20.50 19.25
CA LEU A 46 4.49 -21.64 18.40
C LEU A 46 4.23 -21.21 16.93
N PHE A 47 4.11 -19.93 16.65
CA PHE A 47 3.78 -19.45 15.30
C PHE A 47 4.85 -19.81 14.27
N ASN A 48 6.11 -19.89 14.68
CA ASN A 48 7.26 -20.29 13.88
C ASN A 48 7.96 -21.55 14.41
N GLU A 49 7.21 -22.45 15.06
CA GLU A 49 7.73 -23.67 15.67
C GLU A 49 8.53 -24.53 14.69
N GLN A 50 8.04 -24.68 13.45
CA GLN A 50 8.72 -25.51 12.44
C GLN A 50 10.07 -24.92 12.03
N ALA A 51 10.16 -23.59 11.95
CA ALA A 51 11.45 -22.92 11.71
C ALA A 51 12.42 -23.12 12.88
N GLN A 52 11.93 -23.11 14.12
CA GLN A 52 12.75 -23.38 15.31
C GLN A 52 13.27 -24.82 15.30
N ILE A 53 12.42 -25.80 14.96
CA ILE A 53 12.82 -27.20 14.79
C ILE A 53 13.92 -27.31 13.72
N PHE A 54 13.72 -26.68 12.56
CA PHE A 54 14.72 -26.72 11.50
C PHE A 54 16.04 -26.06 11.91
N ASN A 55 15.99 -24.95 12.62
CA ASN A 55 17.21 -24.28 13.10
C ASN A 55 17.99 -25.13 14.12
N SER A 56 17.31 -25.91 14.95
CA SER A 56 17.97 -26.76 15.95
C SER A 56 18.48 -28.08 15.38
N GLU A 57 17.70 -28.71 14.48
CA GLU A 57 17.92 -30.07 14.03
C GLU A 57 18.53 -30.16 12.62
N GLY A 58 18.38 -29.10 11.80
CA GLY A 58 18.75 -29.08 10.38
C GLY A 58 17.73 -29.79 9.46
N PHE A 59 16.62 -30.27 10.00
CA PHE A 59 15.51 -30.89 9.26
C PHE A 59 14.18 -30.67 9.98
N TYR A 60 13.07 -30.79 9.25
CA TYR A 60 11.72 -30.60 9.77
C TYR A 60 11.10 -31.87 10.39
N CYS A 61 11.45 -33.06 9.90
CA CYS A 61 10.83 -34.30 10.26
C CYS A 61 11.86 -35.42 10.38
N ASN A 62 11.92 -36.06 11.52
CA ASN A 62 12.84 -37.17 11.80
C ASN A 62 12.23 -38.54 11.49
N ALA A 63 10.96 -38.61 11.08
CA ALA A 63 10.34 -39.86 10.70
C ALA A 63 11.00 -40.46 9.44
N PRO A 64 11.13 -41.80 9.35
CA PRO A 64 11.72 -42.43 8.18
C PRO A 64 11.02 -42.06 6.88
N PHE A 65 11.79 -41.75 5.85
CA PHE A 65 11.27 -41.35 4.55
C PHE A 65 10.18 -42.30 4.03
N ARG A 66 9.02 -41.75 3.64
CA ARG A 66 7.83 -42.47 3.20
C ARG A 66 7.14 -43.34 4.26
N SER A 67 7.50 -43.26 5.53
CA SER A 67 6.71 -43.86 6.61
C SER A 67 5.35 -43.19 6.72
N LYS A 68 4.42 -43.83 7.43
CA LYS A 68 3.09 -43.23 7.71
C LYS A 68 3.23 -41.89 8.44
N ASP A 69 4.13 -41.81 9.41
CA ASP A 69 4.35 -40.60 10.20
C ASP A 69 4.97 -39.49 9.36
N PHE A 70 5.92 -39.80 8.46
CA PHE A 70 6.49 -38.86 7.51
C PHE A 70 5.39 -38.27 6.60
N ILE A 71 4.53 -39.14 6.05
CA ILE A 71 3.45 -38.69 5.16
C ILE A 71 2.43 -37.85 5.93
N ALA A 72 2.05 -38.30 7.13
CA ALA A 72 1.09 -37.57 7.98
C ALA A 72 1.62 -36.18 8.35
N TYR A 73 2.88 -36.07 8.76
CA TYR A 73 3.52 -34.80 9.06
C TYR A 73 3.45 -33.83 7.88
N TRP A 74 3.91 -34.25 6.69
CA TRP A 74 3.94 -33.35 5.54
C TRP A 74 2.54 -33.04 4.97
N GLN A 75 1.57 -33.88 5.18
CA GLN A 75 0.17 -33.59 4.85
C GLN A 75 -0.43 -32.55 5.81
N ASP A 76 -0.14 -32.67 7.12
CA ASP A 76 -0.55 -31.67 8.12
C ASP A 76 0.05 -30.30 7.81
N GLN A 77 1.37 -30.24 7.58
CA GLN A 77 2.04 -28.99 7.25
C GLN A 77 1.52 -28.37 5.94
N LYS A 78 1.28 -29.19 4.92
CA LYS A 78 0.64 -28.74 3.68
C LYS A 78 -0.75 -28.18 3.92
N ASN A 79 -1.54 -28.82 4.78
CA ASN A 79 -2.88 -28.33 5.12
C ASN A 79 -2.78 -26.96 5.79
N LYS A 80 -1.90 -26.79 6.78
CA LYS A 80 -1.65 -25.51 7.46
C LYS A 80 -1.20 -24.41 6.49
N CYS A 81 -0.35 -24.71 5.52
CA CYS A 81 0.06 -23.78 4.46
C CYS A 81 -1.08 -23.42 3.49
N ARG A 82 -2.16 -24.21 3.40
CA ARG A 82 -3.31 -23.97 2.52
C ARG A 82 -4.47 -23.29 3.22
N THR A 83 -4.65 -23.54 4.49
CA THR A 83 -5.83 -23.07 5.24
C THR A 83 -5.50 -22.01 6.28
N GLY A 84 -4.24 -21.83 6.63
CA GLY A 84 -3.83 -21.10 7.82
C GLY A 84 -4.05 -21.91 9.09
N VAL A 85 -3.81 -21.28 10.24
CA VAL A 85 -3.89 -21.90 11.57
C VAL A 85 -4.49 -20.92 12.57
N ILE A 86 -5.41 -21.39 13.40
CA ILE A 86 -5.93 -20.63 14.53
C ILE A 86 -5.20 -21.05 15.80
N TYR A 87 -4.73 -20.07 16.57
CA TYR A 87 -4.20 -20.27 17.91
C TYR A 87 -5.10 -19.58 18.92
N LYS A 88 -5.41 -20.27 20.04
CA LYS A 88 -6.26 -19.76 21.11
C LYS A 88 -5.57 -19.88 22.46
N ASP A 89 -5.66 -18.83 23.24
CA ASP A 89 -5.28 -18.83 24.64
C ASP A 89 -6.30 -18.02 25.44
N LYS A 90 -7.13 -18.73 26.23
CA LYS A 90 -8.27 -18.16 26.94
C LYS A 90 -9.22 -17.42 25.98
N GLU A 91 -9.33 -16.11 26.14
CA GLU A 91 -10.17 -15.25 25.29
C GLU A 91 -9.41 -14.66 24.09
N LYS A 92 -8.06 -14.87 24.04
CA LYS A 92 -7.23 -14.36 22.95
C LYS A 92 -7.19 -15.35 21.80
N VAL A 93 -7.32 -14.80 20.59
CA VAL A 93 -7.34 -15.60 19.37
C VAL A 93 -6.48 -14.93 18.32
N TRP A 94 -5.67 -15.75 17.64
CA TRP A 94 -4.86 -15.32 16.50
C TRP A 94 -5.04 -16.30 15.35
N TYR A 95 -5.18 -15.76 14.15
CA TYR A 95 -5.21 -16.56 12.94
C TYR A 95 -3.98 -16.25 12.08
N LEU A 96 -3.07 -17.20 12.00
CA LEU A 96 -2.00 -17.11 11.02
C LEU A 96 -2.57 -17.47 9.65
N THR A 97 -2.55 -16.50 8.75
CA THR A 97 -2.97 -16.74 7.37
C THR A 97 -2.10 -17.83 6.73
N ARG A 98 -2.64 -18.54 5.73
CA ARG A 98 -1.91 -19.57 4.99
C ARG A 98 -0.52 -19.13 4.53
N ASP A 99 -0.45 -17.89 4.02
CA ASP A 99 0.77 -17.33 3.46
C ASP A 99 1.74 -16.91 4.55
N TYR A 100 1.24 -16.37 5.68
CA TYR A 100 2.07 -15.98 6.82
C TYR A 100 2.63 -17.19 7.55
N TYR A 101 1.81 -18.27 7.73
CA TYR A 101 2.29 -19.52 8.31
C TYR A 101 3.41 -20.13 7.48
N MET A 102 3.22 -20.22 6.15
CA MET A 102 4.27 -20.75 5.27
C MET A 102 5.54 -19.90 5.31
N TRP A 103 5.40 -18.58 5.29
CA TRP A 103 6.53 -17.65 5.31
C TRP A 103 7.36 -17.75 6.59
N LEU A 104 6.70 -17.80 7.74
CA LEU A 104 7.37 -17.91 9.05
C LEU A 104 8.11 -19.26 9.23
N ASN A 105 7.61 -20.33 8.63
CA ASN A 105 8.06 -21.69 8.94
C ASN A 105 8.93 -22.35 7.87
N PHE A 106 8.77 -21.97 6.59
CA PHE A 106 9.37 -22.71 5.49
C PHE A 106 10.13 -21.83 4.49
N LEU A 107 10.16 -20.52 4.66
CA LEU A 107 10.75 -19.60 3.70
C LEU A 107 11.82 -18.73 4.36
N PRO A 108 13.11 -19.08 4.23
CA PRO A 108 14.19 -18.32 4.85
C PRO A 108 14.38 -16.96 4.19
N ILE A 109 14.78 -15.98 4.99
CA ILE A 109 15.10 -14.62 4.57
C ILE A 109 16.50 -14.24 5.04
N PHE A 110 17.08 -13.20 4.46
CA PHE A 110 18.26 -12.58 5.05
C PHE A 110 17.84 -11.61 6.16
N ASP A 111 18.10 -11.99 7.41
CA ASP A 111 17.86 -11.12 8.57
C ASP A 111 18.99 -10.09 8.66
N LYS A 112 18.62 -8.81 8.52
CA LYS A 112 19.57 -7.69 8.57
C LYS A 112 20.04 -7.38 10.00
N GLU A 113 19.22 -7.68 11.00
CA GLU A 113 19.56 -7.45 12.40
C GLU A 113 20.64 -8.44 12.84
N GLU A 114 20.48 -9.70 12.48
CA GLU A 114 21.41 -10.78 12.82
C GLU A 114 22.48 -11.03 11.75
N LYS A 115 22.34 -10.43 10.57
CA LYS A 115 23.28 -10.50 9.43
C LYS A 115 23.52 -11.91 8.91
N HIS A 116 22.50 -12.76 8.96
CA HIS A 116 22.58 -14.12 8.43
C HIS A 116 21.26 -14.53 7.75
N TYR A 117 21.28 -15.66 7.02
CA TYR A 117 20.08 -16.28 6.51
C TYR A 117 19.42 -17.10 7.61
N GLY A 118 18.13 -16.88 7.80
CA GLY A 118 17.30 -17.57 8.78
C GLY A 118 15.82 -17.37 8.45
N PHE A 119 14.93 -17.61 9.39
CA PHE A 119 13.51 -17.42 9.19
C PHE A 119 13.06 -16.07 9.74
N ALA A 120 11.94 -15.57 9.23
CA ALA A 120 11.36 -14.34 9.71
C ALA A 120 10.94 -14.46 11.19
N LYS A 121 11.17 -13.40 11.94
CA LYS A 121 10.67 -13.29 13.32
C LYS A 121 9.18 -12.95 13.30
N VAL A 122 8.44 -13.43 14.29
CA VAL A 122 7.04 -13.02 14.48
C VAL A 122 7.00 -11.53 14.80
N ARG A 123 6.21 -10.78 14.05
CA ARG A 123 6.00 -9.33 14.20
C ARG A 123 4.54 -9.00 13.94
N ASP A 124 3.95 -8.19 14.78
CA ASP A 124 2.53 -7.84 14.68
C ASP A 124 2.19 -6.98 13.47
N ALA A 125 3.11 -6.14 12.96
CA ALA A 125 2.87 -5.36 11.75
C ALA A 125 2.81 -6.23 10.48
N GLN A 126 3.65 -7.29 10.37
CA GLN A 126 3.55 -8.25 9.27
C GLN A 126 2.32 -9.15 9.41
N TYR A 127 1.98 -9.56 10.62
CA TYR A 127 0.74 -10.28 10.91
C TYR A 127 -0.50 -9.46 10.50
N HIS A 128 -0.53 -8.19 10.86
CA HIS A 128 -1.58 -7.24 10.49
C HIS A 128 -1.71 -7.10 8.96
N MET A 129 -0.59 -6.94 8.26
CA MET A 129 -0.55 -6.92 6.80
C MET A 129 -1.12 -8.19 6.19
N ALA A 130 -0.74 -9.35 6.71
CA ALA A 130 -1.23 -10.64 6.22
C ALA A 130 -2.74 -10.82 6.45
N LEU A 131 -3.28 -10.39 7.60
CA LEU A 131 -4.72 -10.39 7.86
C LEU A 131 -5.48 -9.45 6.93
N TYR A 132 -4.98 -8.22 6.76
CA TYR A 132 -5.58 -7.23 5.86
C TYR A 132 -5.76 -7.79 4.45
N GLU A 133 -4.75 -8.46 3.91
CA GLU A 133 -4.80 -9.04 2.57
C GLU A 133 -5.86 -10.15 2.44
N VAL A 134 -5.98 -11.02 3.44
CA VAL A 134 -6.99 -12.10 3.41
C VAL A 134 -8.40 -11.55 3.58
N ILE A 135 -8.59 -10.57 4.46
CA ILE A 135 -9.88 -9.89 4.63
C ILE A 135 -10.29 -9.19 3.32
N SER A 136 -9.34 -8.51 2.67
CA SER A 136 -9.56 -7.88 1.35
C SER A 136 -9.96 -8.90 0.29
N GLU A 137 -9.28 -10.06 0.24
CA GLU A 137 -9.60 -11.17 -0.68
C GLU A 137 -11.03 -11.68 -0.46
N LEU A 138 -11.43 -11.87 0.81
CA LEU A 138 -12.79 -12.34 1.18
C LEU A 138 -13.88 -11.29 0.90
N ASN A 139 -13.52 -10.02 0.86
CA ASN A 139 -14.41 -8.93 0.44
C ASN A 139 -14.41 -8.72 -1.09
N ASN A 140 -13.68 -9.53 -1.86
CA ASN A 140 -13.49 -9.36 -3.31
C ASN A 140 -12.92 -8.00 -3.69
N GLN A 141 -12.06 -7.44 -2.86
CA GLN A 141 -11.40 -6.16 -3.06
C GLN A 141 -9.90 -6.32 -3.22
N HIS A 142 -9.29 -5.30 -3.80
CA HIS A 142 -7.86 -5.19 -4.01
C HIS A 142 -7.16 -4.55 -2.80
N VAL A 143 -5.84 -4.48 -2.86
CA VAL A 143 -4.97 -4.08 -1.74
C VAL A 143 -4.05 -2.96 -2.16
N ALA A 144 -3.99 -1.89 -1.36
CA ALA A 144 -2.96 -0.87 -1.43
C ALA A 144 -2.28 -0.73 -0.07
N ILE A 145 -0.96 -0.84 -0.03
CA ILE A 145 -0.15 -0.79 1.19
C ILE A 145 0.91 0.30 1.05
N LEU A 146 0.74 1.33 1.84
CA LEU A 146 1.78 2.32 2.09
C LEU A 146 2.59 1.87 3.31
N LYS A 147 3.85 1.57 3.13
CA LYS A 147 4.65 0.94 4.18
C LYS A 147 5.92 1.71 4.51
N LYS A 148 6.34 1.64 5.77
CA LYS A 148 7.70 2.00 6.15
C LYS A 148 8.71 1.13 5.39
N ARG A 149 9.95 1.58 5.33
CA ARG A 149 11.03 0.79 4.76
C ARG A 149 11.40 -0.41 5.64
N GLN A 150 11.93 -1.46 5.02
CA GLN A 150 12.53 -2.62 5.69
C GLN A 150 11.59 -3.47 6.56
N ILE A 151 10.29 -3.52 6.21
CA ILE A 151 9.33 -4.41 6.87
C ILE A 151 9.29 -5.82 6.27
N ALA A 152 10.26 -6.21 5.46
CA ALA A 152 10.31 -7.49 4.75
C ALA A 152 9.09 -7.81 3.84
N SER A 153 8.34 -6.79 3.40
CA SER A 153 7.15 -6.93 2.56
C SER A 153 7.43 -7.71 1.26
N SER A 154 8.54 -7.43 0.57
CA SER A 154 8.91 -8.14 -0.67
C SER A 154 9.12 -9.64 -0.43
N TYR A 155 9.79 -10.00 0.68
CA TYR A 155 9.95 -11.40 1.09
C TYR A 155 8.60 -12.07 1.35
N PHE A 156 7.70 -11.40 2.08
CA PHE A 156 6.38 -11.93 2.40
C PHE A 156 5.52 -12.14 1.14
N HIS A 157 5.46 -11.15 0.23
CA HIS A 157 4.66 -11.28 -0.99
C HIS A 157 5.22 -12.32 -1.96
N MET A 158 6.55 -12.47 -2.02
CA MET A 158 7.14 -13.59 -2.77
C MET A 158 6.80 -14.93 -2.10
N GLY A 159 6.73 -14.98 -0.78
CA GLY A 159 6.24 -16.15 -0.03
C GLY A 159 4.78 -16.48 -0.36
N LYS A 160 3.90 -15.49 -0.46
CA LYS A 160 2.50 -15.67 -0.89
C LYS A 160 2.41 -16.21 -2.32
N ILE A 161 3.20 -15.68 -3.25
CA ILE A 161 3.27 -16.18 -4.63
C ILE A 161 3.76 -17.62 -4.67
N ILE A 162 4.80 -17.97 -3.89
CA ILE A 162 5.32 -19.33 -3.78
C ILE A 162 4.26 -20.27 -3.21
N ASN A 163 3.52 -19.86 -2.18
CA ASN A 163 2.47 -20.66 -1.58
C ASN A 163 1.40 -21.03 -2.62
N GLN A 164 0.88 -20.04 -3.35
CA GLN A 164 -0.09 -20.28 -4.42
C GLN A 164 0.47 -21.18 -5.53
N TYR A 165 1.70 -20.92 -5.97
CA TYR A 165 2.35 -21.74 -7.00
C TYR A 165 2.55 -23.19 -6.56
N TRP A 166 2.85 -23.42 -5.27
CA TRP A 166 3.13 -24.75 -4.71
C TRP A 166 1.87 -25.57 -4.48
N PHE A 167 0.79 -24.95 -4.06
CA PHE A 167 -0.36 -25.65 -3.51
C PHE A 167 -1.69 -25.41 -4.22
N GLU A 168 -1.84 -24.34 -5.02
CA GLU A 168 -3.10 -24.01 -5.69
C GLU A 168 -3.08 -24.42 -7.17
N GLU A 169 -4.04 -25.29 -7.56
CA GLU A 169 -4.18 -25.72 -8.94
C GLU A 169 -4.62 -24.56 -9.83
N GLY A 170 -3.90 -24.35 -10.94
CA GLY A 170 -4.24 -23.34 -11.95
C GLY A 170 -3.97 -21.90 -11.51
N SER A 171 -3.27 -21.66 -10.40
CA SER A 171 -2.92 -20.31 -9.99
C SER A 171 -2.03 -19.62 -11.03
N ILE A 172 -2.35 -18.36 -11.34
CA ILE A 172 -1.58 -17.54 -12.27
C ILE A 172 -1.16 -16.27 -11.54
N CYS A 173 0.05 -16.32 -10.99
CA CYS A 173 0.63 -15.20 -10.26
C CYS A 173 1.48 -14.33 -11.17
N LYS A 174 1.36 -13.03 -11.03
CA LYS A 174 2.19 -12.07 -11.75
C LYS A 174 2.88 -11.12 -10.77
N ILE A 175 4.11 -10.75 -11.09
CA ILE A 175 4.91 -9.77 -10.37
C ILE A 175 5.21 -8.64 -11.32
N GLY A 176 4.93 -7.41 -10.93
CA GLY A 176 5.19 -6.22 -11.70
C GLY A 176 5.99 -5.18 -10.93
N ALA A 177 6.76 -4.38 -11.64
CA ALA A 177 7.39 -3.18 -11.10
C ALA A 177 7.62 -2.16 -12.21
N SER A 178 7.80 -0.89 -11.80
CA SER A 178 8.16 0.19 -12.73
C SER A 178 9.51 -0.06 -13.38
N LEU A 179 10.51 -0.58 -12.66
CA LEU A 179 11.84 -0.88 -13.16
C LEU A 179 12.10 -2.39 -13.16
N LYS A 180 12.79 -2.87 -14.21
CA LYS A 180 13.13 -4.30 -14.33
C LYS A 180 14.02 -4.80 -13.18
N ASP A 181 14.86 -3.94 -12.63
CA ASP A 181 15.80 -4.31 -11.57
C ASP A 181 15.11 -4.67 -10.25
N TYR A 182 13.85 -4.25 -10.04
CA TYR A 182 13.08 -4.65 -8.86
C TYR A 182 12.50 -6.07 -8.95
N ILE A 183 12.42 -6.65 -10.16
CA ILE A 183 11.81 -7.96 -10.37
C ILE A 183 12.74 -9.00 -10.98
N ASN A 184 13.97 -8.66 -11.38
CA ASN A 184 14.93 -9.60 -11.96
C ASN A 184 15.70 -10.39 -10.88
N ASP A 185 16.81 -11.00 -11.28
CA ASP A 185 17.74 -11.75 -10.43
C ASP A 185 18.41 -10.90 -9.31
N LYS A 186 18.29 -9.60 -9.35
CA LYS A 186 18.74 -8.67 -8.29
C LYS A 186 17.60 -8.24 -7.35
N GLY A 187 16.35 -8.42 -7.78
CA GLY A 187 15.13 -8.04 -7.07
C GLY A 187 14.33 -9.23 -6.56
N SER A 188 13.01 -9.10 -6.62
CA SER A 188 12.06 -10.05 -6.03
C SER A 188 12.14 -11.47 -6.62
N TRP A 189 12.59 -11.62 -7.88
CA TRP A 189 12.75 -12.95 -8.50
C TRP A 189 13.81 -13.79 -7.81
N LYS A 190 14.87 -13.17 -7.29
CA LYS A 190 15.90 -13.85 -6.50
C LYS A 190 15.30 -14.54 -5.28
N PHE A 191 14.36 -13.89 -4.59
CA PHE A 191 13.69 -14.49 -3.43
C PHE A 191 12.86 -15.72 -3.81
N LEU A 192 12.21 -15.71 -4.98
CA LEU A 192 11.50 -16.89 -5.48
C LEU A 192 12.45 -18.06 -5.74
N GLU A 193 13.63 -17.79 -6.31
CA GLU A 193 14.64 -18.82 -6.58
C GLU A 193 15.22 -19.40 -5.30
N GLU A 194 15.51 -18.56 -4.32
CA GLU A 194 15.97 -18.98 -3.00
C GLU A 194 14.91 -19.85 -2.30
N TYR A 195 13.65 -19.43 -2.29
CA TYR A 195 12.54 -20.19 -1.72
C TYR A 195 12.31 -21.53 -2.42
N LYS A 196 12.34 -21.54 -3.74
CA LYS A 196 12.20 -22.77 -4.52
C LYS A 196 13.33 -23.77 -4.19
N THR A 197 14.56 -23.30 -4.15
CA THR A 197 15.72 -24.12 -3.81
C THR A 197 15.54 -24.70 -2.42
N PHE A 198 15.25 -23.86 -1.43
CA PHE A 198 15.06 -24.30 -0.06
C PHE A 198 13.93 -25.33 0.08
N LEU A 199 12.75 -25.06 -0.49
CA LEU A 199 11.62 -25.98 -0.43
C LEU A 199 11.91 -27.32 -1.09
N ASN A 200 12.61 -27.34 -2.22
CA ASN A 200 12.97 -28.57 -2.92
C ASN A 200 14.03 -29.40 -2.18
N GLU A 201 14.92 -28.76 -1.45
CA GLU A 201 16.01 -29.44 -0.73
C GLU A 201 15.59 -29.91 0.66
N HIS A 202 14.71 -29.17 1.34
CA HIS A 202 14.43 -29.39 2.76
C HIS A 202 13.00 -29.84 3.07
N THR A 203 12.10 -29.93 2.06
CA THR A 203 10.72 -30.38 2.28
C THR A 203 10.34 -31.56 1.40
N ALA A 204 9.24 -32.25 1.73
CA ALA A 204 8.67 -33.27 0.86
C ALA A 204 7.87 -32.70 -0.33
N TRP A 205 7.85 -31.40 -0.50
CA TRP A 205 7.03 -30.71 -1.50
C TRP A 205 7.82 -30.36 -2.77
N TYR A 206 8.64 -31.27 -3.24
CA TYR A 206 9.46 -31.05 -4.44
C TYR A 206 8.61 -30.59 -5.65
N ARG A 207 8.98 -29.48 -6.27
CA ARG A 207 8.35 -28.93 -7.47
C ARG A 207 9.41 -28.56 -8.52
N PRO A 208 9.53 -29.34 -9.60
CA PRO A 208 10.36 -28.92 -10.71
C PRO A 208 9.73 -27.71 -11.38
N SER A 209 10.51 -26.70 -11.69
CA SER A 209 10.10 -25.62 -12.59
C SER A 209 10.80 -25.79 -13.93
N ASN A 210 10.14 -25.43 -15.01
CA ASN A 210 10.77 -25.35 -16.32
C ASN A 210 11.44 -23.97 -16.45
N PRO A 211 12.79 -23.88 -16.43
CA PRO A 211 13.52 -22.62 -16.45
C PRO A 211 13.73 -22.03 -17.86
N GLU A 212 13.05 -22.55 -18.88
CA GLU A 212 13.32 -22.17 -20.27
C GLU A 212 13.08 -20.69 -20.62
N LYS A 213 12.41 -19.95 -19.74
CA LYS A 213 12.15 -18.52 -19.95
C LYS A 213 12.50 -17.71 -18.73
N VAL A 214 13.24 -16.63 -18.92
CA VAL A 214 13.52 -15.64 -17.89
C VAL A 214 12.19 -15.05 -17.38
N LEU A 215 12.04 -14.96 -16.07
CA LEU A 215 10.85 -14.45 -15.38
C LEU A 215 9.55 -15.20 -15.72
N LEU A 216 9.64 -16.49 -15.98
CA LEU A 216 8.47 -17.34 -16.18
C LEU A 216 8.71 -18.75 -15.59
N TRP A 217 7.92 -19.11 -14.59
CA TRP A 217 7.82 -20.48 -14.09
C TRP A 217 6.47 -21.07 -14.41
N GLN A 218 6.44 -22.34 -14.76
CA GLN A 218 5.22 -23.07 -15.06
C GLN A 218 5.31 -24.50 -14.59
N GLN A 219 4.30 -24.97 -13.88
CA GLN A 219 4.15 -26.37 -13.46
C GLN A 219 3.25 -27.14 -14.42
N GLN A 220 3.76 -27.40 -15.58
CA GLN A 220 3.07 -28.21 -16.56
C GLN A 220 4.05 -29.22 -17.17
N ILE A 221 3.75 -30.50 -17.01
CA ILE A 221 4.52 -31.58 -17.61
C ILE A 221 3.70 -32.14 -18.75
N GLU A 222 4.22 -32.09 -19.96
CA GLU A 222 3.66 -32.80 -21.11
C GLU A 222 4.11 -34.26 -21.06
N VAL A 223 3.17 -35.18 -20.90
CA VAL A 223 3.41 -36.63 -20.90
C VAL A 223 2.74 -37.23 -22.15
N LYS A 224 3.47 -38.03 -22.90
CA LYS A 224 2.87 -38.84 -23.98
C LYS A 224 2.30 -40.12 -23.37
N ILE A 225 0.98 -40.29 -23.38
CA ILE A 225 0.27 -41.51 -23.00
C ILE A 225 -0.44 -42.02 -24.25
N ASN A 226 -0.15 -43.25 -24.69
CA ASN A 226 -0.77 -43.85 -25.88
C ASN A 226 -0.70 -42.93 -27.13
N ASN A 227 0.46 -42.38 -27.40
CA ASN A 227 0.72 -41.42 -28.51
C ASN A 227 -0.04 -40.10 -28.44
N ARG A 228 -0.79 -39.83 -27.36
CA ARG A 228 -1.45 -38.52 -27.13
C ARG A 228 -0.65 -37.70 -26.13
N LYS A 229 -0.42 -36.44 -26.45
CA LYS A 229 0.14 -35.47 -25.49
C LYS A 229 -0.92 -35.15 -24.44
N THR A 230 -0.61 -35.41 -23.20
CA THR A 230 -1.45 -35.08 -22.05
C THR A 230 -0.67 -34.16 -21.12
N SER A 231 -1.25 -33.06 -20.71
CA SER A 231 -0.68 -32.14 -19.72
C SER A 231 -1.02 -32.63 -18.30
N ARG A 232 -0.02 -32.74 -17.45
CA ARG A 232 -0.17 -33.08 -16.01
C ARG A 232 0.53 -32.02 -15.16
N GLY A 233 0.19 -31.96 -13.88
CA GLY A 233 0.71 -31.03 -12.90
C GLY A 233 -0.34 -30.02 -12.45
N LEU A 234 0.01 -29.16 -11.51
CA LEU A 234 -0.91 -28.15 -10.95
C LEU A 234 -1.27 -27.05 -11.95
N LYS A 235 -0.59 -26.94 -13.09
CA LYS A 235 -0.78 -25.87 -14.09
C LYS A 235 -0.57 -24.45 -13.54
N SER A 236 0.02 -24.33 -12.35
CA SER A 236 0.35 -23.07 -11.73
C SER A 236 1.46 -22.35 -12.51
N LYS A 237 1.43 -21.02 -12.48
CA LYS A 237 2.33 -20.16 -13.25
C LYS A 237 2.74 -18.95 -12.45
N ILE A 238 4.03 -18.55 -12.53
CA ILE A 238 4.53 -17.26 -12.06
C ILE A 238 5.13 -16.52 -13.26
N GLN A 239 4.80 -15.25 -13.42
CA GLN A 239 5.29 -14.39 -14.49
C GLN A 239 5.72 -13.03 -13.97
N GLY A 240 6.94 -12.60 -14.29
CA GLY A 240 7.44 -11.25 -14.03
C GLY A 240 7.23 -10.34 -15.24
N ALA A 241 6.88 -9.08 -15.01
CA ALA A 241 6.71 -8.05 -16.02
C ALA A 241 7.21 -6.69 -15.53
N SER A 242 8.03 -5.99 -16.33
CA SER A 242 8.42 -4.61 -16.07
C SER A 242 7.55 -3.65 -16.87
N PHE A 243 7.06 -2.61 -16.22
CA PHE A 243 6.23 -1.55 -16.82
C PHE A 243 7.04 -0.29 -17.16
N GLU A 244 8.36 -0.35 -17.12
CA GLU A 244 9.27 0.77 -17.39
C GLU A 244 8.98 1.45 -18.74
N LYS A 245 8.75 0.65 -19.78
CA LYS A 245 8.54 1.14 -21.13
C LYS A 245 7.07 1.15 -21.58
N ASN A 246 6.25 0.30 -21.00
CA ASN A 246 4.85 0.15 -21.42
C ASN A 246 4.00 -0.43 -20.29
N ALA A 247 2.98 0.31 -19.87
CA ALA A 247 2.01 -0.10 -18.83
C ALA A 247 1.20 -1.37 -19.20
N THR A 248 1.16 -1.77 -20.46
CA THR A 248 0.45 -2.96 -20.94
C THR A 248 1.31 -4.22 -21.01
N THR A 249 2.59 -4.14 -20.63
CA THR A 249 3.48 -5.30 -20.66
C THR A 249 2.97 -6.39 -19.72
N GLY A 250 2.78 -7.62 -20.22
CA GLY A 250 2.34 -8.75 -19.41
C GLY A 250 0.87 -8.75 -18.97
N VAL A 251 0.05 -7.81 -19.48
CA VAL A 251 -1.38 -7.68 -19.14
C VAL A 251 -2.23 -8.82 -19.73
N GLY A 252 -1.76 -9.52 -20.77
CA GLY A 252 -2.53 -10.59 -21.42
C GLY A 252 -2.79 -11.82 -20.56
N GLY A 253 -4.02 -12.35 -20.62
CA GLY A 253 -4.46 -13.58 -19.96
C GLY A 253 -4.86 -13.42 -18.48
N PRO A 254 -5.52 -14.44 -17.91
CA PRO A 254 -6.05 -14.37 -16.55
C PRO A 254 -4.94 -14.18 -15.51
N CYS A 255 -5.31 -13.62 -14.37
CA CYS A 255 -4.42 -13.39 -13.24
C CYS A 255 -5.18 -13.64 -11.94
N THR A 256 -4.72 -14.60 -11.13
CA THR A 256 -5.31 -14.88 -9.82
C THR A 256 -4.71 -13.99 -8.73
N TYR A 257 -3.46 -13.56 -8.93
CA TYR A 257 -2.75 -12.73 -7.98
C TYR A 257 -1.72 -11.87 -8.72
N PHE A 258 -1.79 -10.56 -8.51
CA PHE A 258 -0.82 -9.62 -9.05
C PHE A 258 -0.18 -8.82 -7.91
N PHE A 259 1.13 -8.86 -7.82
CA PHE A 259 1.90 -8.04 -6.89
C PHE A 259 2.68 -6.96 -7.62
N HIS A 260 2.42 -5.69 -7.29
CA HIS A 260 3.20 -4.56 -7.77
C HIS A 260 4.27 -4.18 -6.74
N GLU A 261 5.52 -4.53 -7.06
CA GLU A 261 6.68 -4.21 -6.22
C GLU A 261 7.02 -2.72 -6.31
N GLU A 262 7.41 -2.14 -5.17
CA GLU A 262 7.81 -0.73 -5.02
C GLU A 262 6.81 0.25 -5.69
N ALA A 263 5.54 0.10 -5.38
CA ALA A 263 4.44 0.89 -5.92
C ALA A 263 4.57 2.40 -5.65
N GLY A 264 5.32 2.80 -4.60
CA GLY A 264 5.53 4.20 -4.24
C GLY A 264 6.48 4.98 -5.17
N ILE A 265 7.05 4.34 -6.19
CA ILE A 265 7.87 4.99 -7.21
C ILE A 265 7.40 4.68 -8.64
N ALA A 266 6.14 4.31 -8.81
CA ALA A 266 5.58 3.79 -10.05
C ALA A 266 4.58 4.77 -10.68
N LYS A 267 5.05 5.76 -11.45
CA LYS A 267 4.20 6.77 -12.13
C LYS A 267 3.06 6.16 -12.95
N ASN A 268 3.29 5.01 -13.59
CA ASN A 268 2.33 4.37 -14.49
C ASN A 268 1.45 3.32 -13.79
N MET A 269 1.49 3.21 -12.47
CA MET A 269 0.81 2.14 -11.74
C MET A 269 -0.71 2.17 -11.93
N MET A 270 -1.35 3.33 -11.89
CA MET A 270 -2.80 3.43 -12.14
C MET A 270 -3.18 2.93 -13.52
N GLN A 271 -2.41 3.30 -14.53
CA GLN A 271 -2.65 2.82 -15.89
C GLN A 271 -2.46 1.30 -16.00
N THR A 272 -1.42 0.76 -15.36
CA THR A 272 -1.19 -0.69 -15.29
C THR A 272 -2.34 -1.40 -14.57
N TYR A 273 -2.82 -0.84 -13.46
CA TYR A 273 -3.95 -1.36 -12.70
C TYR A 273 -5.22 -1.44 -13.56
N GLU A 274 -5.57 -0.37 -14.27
CA GLU A 274 -6.75 -0.34 -15.14
C GLU A 274 -6.67 -1.38 -16.28
N TYR A 275 -5.50 -1.60 -16.85
CA TYR A 275 -5.32 -2.65 -17.85
C TYR A 275 -5.37 -4.08 -17.27
N LEU A 276 -5.03 -4.25 -15.98
CA LEU A 276 -5.04 -5.56 -15.32
C LEU A 276 -6.40 -5.95 -14.74
N ARG A 277 -7.25 -5.00 -14.39
CA ARG A 277 -8.59 -5.26 -13.81
C ARG A 277 -9.40 -6.29 -14.60
N PRO A 278 -9.51 -6.22 -15.95
CA PRO A 278 -10.22 -7.23 -16.72
C PRO A 278 -9.64 -8.64 -16.61
N ALA A 279 -8.33 -8.78 -16.38
CA ALA A 279 -7.66 -10.07 -16.20
C ALA A 279 -7.94 -10.72 -14.83
N MET A 280 -8.43 -9.93 -13.87
CA MET A 280 -8.74 -10.33 -12.50
C MET A 280 -10.25 -10.30 -12.20
N SER A 281 -11.08 -10.18 -13.23
CA SER A 281 -12.54 -10.13 -13.08
C SER A 281 -13.23 -11.04 -14.08
N SER A 282 -14.45 -11.48 -13.73
CA SER A 282 -15.37 -12.19 -14.61
C SER A 282 -16.75 -11.53 -14.51
N GLY A 283 -17.06 -10.68 -15.48
CA GLY A 283 -18.21 -9.79 -15.39
C GLY A 283 -18.03 -8.80 -14.24
N MET A 284 -18.98 -8.80 -13.30
CA MET A 284 -18.91 -7.95 -12.09
C MET A 284 -18.21 -8.61 -10.89
N MET A 285 -17.74 -9.85 -11.05
CA MET A 285 -17.09 -10.60 -9.98
C MET A 285 -15.58 -10.42 -10.05
N THR A 286 -14.95 -10.04 -8.95
CA THR A 286 -13.49 -10.07 -8.79
C THR A 286 -13.04 -11.51 -8.61
N THR A 287 -12.13 -11.99 -9.46
CA THR A 287 -11.62 -13.37 -9.48
C THR A 287 -10.14 -13.46 -9.17
N GLY A 288 -9.48 -12.33 -9.04
CA GLY A 288 -8.07 -12.22 -8.68
C GLY A 288 -7.82 -11.01 -7.81
N GLN A 289 -6.68 -10.97 -7.12
CA GLN A 289 -6.31 -9.88 -6.23
C GLN A 289 -5.12 -9.09 -6.78
N PHE A 290 -5.26 -7.76 -6.86
CA PHE A 290 -4.16 -6.83 -7.10
C PHE A 290 -3.64 -6.33 -5.76
N ILE A 291 -2.33 -6.35 -5.56
CA ILE A 291 -1.66 -5.79 -4.39
C ILE A 291 -0.61 -4.80 -4.85
N ALA A 292 -0.76 -3.54 -4.48
CA ALA A 292 0.25 -2.50 -4.62
C ALA A 292 0.89 -2.25 -3.26
N ALA A 293 2.18 -2.53 -3.11
CA ALA A 293 2.90 -2.23 -1.88
C ALA A 293 4.15 -1.40 -2.18
N GLY A 294 4.34 -0.33 -1.42
CA GLY A 294 5.50 0.53 -1.61
C GLY A 294 5.75 1.48 -0.45
N SER A 295 6.99 1.96 -0.36
CA SER A 295 7.36 3.10 0.48
C SER A 295 7.32 4.37 -0.35
N VAL A 296 7.15 5.52 0.30
CA VAL A 296 7.10 6.80 -0.41
C VAL A 296 8.44 7.12 -1.04
N GLY A 297 8.40 7.50 -2.31
CA GLY A 297 9.49 8.13 -3.04
C GLY A 297 9.25 9.62 -3.24
N ASP A 298 9.59 10.14 -4.43
CA ASP A 298 9.19 11.47 -4.86
C ASP A 298 7.67 11.51 -5.06
N LEU A 299 7.01 12.59 -4.62
CA LEU A 299 5.54 12.69 -4.64
C LEU A 299 4.95 12.50 -6.04
N GLU A 300 5.60 12.98 -7.10
CA GLU A 300 5.12 12.75 -8.48
C GLU A 300 5.10 11.27 -8.86
N GLN A 301 6.06 10.49 -8.36
CA GLN A 301 6.15 9.06 -8.62
C GLN A 301 5.17 8.26 -7.77
N CYS A 302 4.84 8.74 -6.57
CA CYS A 302 3.98 8.03 -5.66
C CYS A 302 2.50 8.47 -5.72
N ASN A 303 2.13 9.45 -6.55
CA ASN A 303 0.75 9.87 -6.73
C ASN A 303 -0.23 8.71 -7.01
N PRO A 304 0.10 7.69 -7.84
CA PRO A 304 -0.79 6.55 -8.02
C PRO A 304 -1.06 5.76 -6.73
N LEU A 305 -0.03 5.51 -5.93
CA LEU A 305 -0.21 4.83 -4.65
C LEU A 305 -0.98 5.72 -3.66
N LYS A 306 -0.69 7.03 -3.64
CA LYS A 306 -1.42 8.01 -2.83
C LYS A 306 -2.92 7.99 -3.16
N GLU A 307 -3.27 7.98 -4.44
CA GLU A 307 -4.66 7.92 -4.90
C GLU A 307 -5.36 6.64 -4.41
N MET A 308 -4.72 5.48 -4.54
CA MET A 308 -5.27 4.21 -4.04
C MET A 308 -5.43 4.20 -2.51
N ILE A 309 -4.49 4.80 -1.77
CA ILE A 309 -4.55 4.86 -0.30
C ILE A 309 -5.64 5.81 0.18
N LEU A 310 -5.77 7.01 -0.40
CA LEU A 310 -6.69 8.04 0.08
C LEU A 310 -8.10 7.93 -0.51
N ASN A 311 -8.24 7.33 -1.70
CA ASN A 311 -9.51 7.11 -2.37
C ASN A 311 -9.76 5.61 -2.63
N PRO A 312 -9.74 4.77 -1.56
CA PRO A 312 -9.81 3.31 -1.71
C PRO A 312 -11.09 2.85 -2.42
N GLY A 313 -12.24 3.46 -2.11
CA GLY A 313 -13.51 3.07 -2.71
C GLY A 313 -13.60 3.29 -4.22
N ALA A 314 -12.95 4.34 -4.74
CA ALA A 314 -12.92 4.60 -6.19
C ALA A 314 -12.09 3.56 -6.96
N ASN A 315 -11.18 2.88 -6.26
CA ASN A 315 -10.21 1.95 -6.85
C ASN A 315 -10.46 0.48 -6.43
N ASP A 316 -11.63 0.16 -5.88
CA ASP A 316 -11.97 -1.17 -5.36
C ASP A 316 -10.95 -1.73 -4.34
N ILE A 317 -10.29 -0.84 -3.59
CA ILE A 317 -9.34 -1.17 -2.52
C ILE A 317 -10.10 -1.38 -1.22
N TYR A 318 -9.74 -2.41 -0.48
CA TYR A 318 -10.29 -2.61 0.86
C TYR A 318 -9.81 -1.49 1.78
N ALA A 319 -10.78 -0.75 2.33
CA ALA A 319 -10.52 0.39 3.20
C ALA A 319 -10.56 -0.03 4.67
N VAL A 320 -9.63 0.48 5.46
CA VAL A 320 -9.61 0.34 6.92
C VAL A 320 -9.78 1.70 7.57
N GLU A 321 -10.50 1.72 8.69
CA GLU A 321 -10.55 2.90 9.54
C GLU A 321 -9.20 3.07 10.24
N THR A 322 -8.67 4.28 10.22
CA THR A 322 -7.41 4.60 10.89
C THR A 322 -7.44 6.02 11.46
N ASN A 323 -6.80 6.21 12.59
CA ASN A 323 -6.52 7.51 13.20
C ASN A 323 -5.15 8.07 12.81
N LEU A 324 -4.46 7.40 11.88
CA LEU A 324 -3.14 7.78 11.37
C LEU A 324 -3.22 8.61 10.08
N MET A 325 -4.33 9.30 9.81
CA MET A 325 -4.45 10.17 8.64
C MET A 325 -3.48 11.35 8.73
N ASP A 326 -3.37 11.96 9.90
CA ASP A 326 -2.50 13.10 10.19
C ASP A 326 -2.00 13.12 11.64
N ALA A 327 -1.24 14.15 12.00
CA ALA A 327 -0.67 14.31 13.34
C ALA A 327 -1.72 14.64 14.43
N ASP A 328 -2.90 15.09 14.03
CA ASP A 328 -3.98 15.49 14.95
C ASP A 328 -4.88 14.27 15.32
N GLY A 329 -4.60 13.10 14.74
CA GLY A 329 -5.35 11.87 14.99
C GLY A 329 -6.73 11.86 14.30
N THR A 330 -6.86 12.55 13.17
CA THR A 330 -8.08 12.52 12.36
C THR A 330 -8.40 11.09 11.95
N ILE A 331 -9.62 10.65 12.23
CA ILE A 331 -10.10 9.32 11.83
C ILE A 331 -10.57 9.39 10.37
N GLY A 332 -10.15 8.44 9.56
CA GLY A 332 -10.57 8.33 8.16
C GLY A 332 -10.46 6.92 7.63
N MET A 333 -11.04 6.70 6.45
CA MET A 333 -10.93 5.42 5.71
C MET A 333 -9.80 5.52 4.71
N ALA A 334 -8.88 4.58 4.76
CA ALA A 334 -7.72 4.55 3.85
C ALA A 334 -7.37 3.10 3.46
N GLY A 335 -6.53 2.92 2.43
CA GLY A 335 -5.79 1.67 2.26
C GLY A 335 -4.86 1.43 3.44
N LEU A 336 -4.18 0.28 3.48
CA LEU A 336 -3.33 -0.04 4.62
C LEU A 336 -2.11 0.87 4.70
N PHE A 337 -1.94 1.54 5.83
CA PHE A 337 -0.73 2.28 6.18
C PHE A 337 0.04 1.56 7.29
N ILE A 338 1.34 1.33 7.07
CA ILE A 338 2.25 0.74 8.05
C ILE A 338 3.29 1.80 8.42
N PRO A 339 3.10 2.52 9.54
CA PRO A 339 3.97 3.61 9.99
C PRO A 339 5.29 3.11 10.59
N GLU A 340 6.21 4.05 10.84
CA GLU A 340 7.55 3.72 11.37
C GLU A 340 7.49 3.10 12.76
N GLN A 341 6.57 3.51 13.62
CA GLN A 341 6.45 3.03 15.00
C GLN A 341 5.99 1.57 15.15
N TRP A 342 5.43 0.95 14.10
CA TRP A 342 5.01 -0.44 14.15
C TRP A 342 6.18 -1.37 13.84
N SER A 343 6.38 -2.39 14.67
CA SER A 343 7.49 -3.35 14.58
C SER A 343 8.85 -2.66 14.34
N MET A 344 9.14 -1.64 15.15
CA MET A 344 10.39 -0.89 15.11
C MET A 344 11.40 -1.42 16.13
N PRO A 345 12.52 -2.04 15.73
CA PRO A 345 13.56 -2.41 16.68
C PRO A 345 14.21 -1.18 17.36
N PRO A 346 14.54 -1.23 18.67
CA PRO A 346 14.37 -2.35 19.59
C PRO A 346 13.00 -2.40 20.30
N TYR A 347 12.05 -1.55 19.94
CA TYR A 347 10.75 -1.37 20.57
C TYR A 347 9.75 -2.46 20.15
N ILE A 348 10.11 -3.70 20.42
CA ILE A 348 9.32 -4.91 20.15
C ILE A 348 9.58 -5.86 21.29
N ASP A 349 8.52 -6.42 21.86
CA ASP A 349 8.68 -7.39 22.94
C ASP A 349 9.12 -8.77 22.41
N ASN A 350 9.36 -9.70 23.35
CA ASN A 350 9.84 -11.04 23.04
C ASN A 350 8.83 -11.90 22.25
N TYR A 351 7.57 -11.48 22.19
CA TYR A 351 6.50 -12.19 21.49
C TYR A 351 6.18 -11.57 20.11
N GLY A 352 6.78 -10.42 19.79
CA GLY A 352 6.60 -9.74 18.52
C GLY A 352 5.58 -8.60 18.54
N ASN A 353 5.11 -8.17 19.70
CA ASN A 353 4.24 -7.00 19.82
C ASN A 353 5.03 -5.70 19.70
N SER A 354 4.50 -4.74 18.97
CA SER A 354 5.02 -3.38 18.87
C SER A 354 4.82 -2.63 20.18
N GLN A 355 5.89 -2.01 20.69
CA GLN A 355 5.86 -1.05 21.80
C GLN A 355 5.70 0.35 21.19
N VAL A 356 4.47 0.67 20.81
CA VAL A 356 4.18 1.82 19.93
C VAL A 356 4.51 3.15 20.62
N GLU A 357 4.17 3.31 21.89
CA GLU A 357 4.39 4.56 22.64
C GLU A 357 5.89 4.85 22.79
N GLU A 358 6.67 3.85 23.17
CA GLU A 358 8.11 3.97 23.32
C GLU A 358 8.81 4.24 21.97
N ALA A 359 8.35 3.61 20.90
CA ALA A 359 8.85 3.85 19.56
C ALA A 359 8.57 5.29 19.11
N VAL A 360 7.38 5.83 19.35
CA VAL A 360 7.02 7.22 19.02
C VAL A 360 7.89 8.21 19.79
N ILE A 361 8.11 7.98 21.10
CA ILE A 361 9.00 8.82 21.91
C ILE A 361 10.41 8.85 21.32
N ALA A 362 10.96 7.69 20.97
CA ALA A 362 12.31 7.59 20.40
C ALA A 362 12.41 8.27 19.03
N ILE A 363 11.41 8.11 18.16
CA ILE A 363 11.36 8.77 16.86
C ILE A 363 11.32 10.29 17.04
N ASN A 364 10.53 10.81 17.97
CA ASN A 364 10.45 12.26 18.20
C ASN A 364 11.76 12.84 18.73
N ILE A 365 12.48 12.14 19.62
CA ILE A 365 13.82 12.54 20.05
C ILE A 365 14.80 12.60 18.86
N GLU A 366 14.75 11.61 17.95
CA GLU A 366 15.56 11.60 16.74
C GLU A 366 15.19 12.76 15.80
N ARG A 367 13.91 13.08 15.66
CA ARG A 367 13.38 14.19 14.84
C ARG A 367 13.82 15.55 15.37
N ASP A 368 13.81 15.76 16.68
CA ASP A 368 14.27 16.99 17.29
C ASP A 368 15.77 17.23 17.02
N ARG A 369 16.57 16.17 17.04
CA ARG A 369 17.96 16.23 16.63
C ARG A 369 18.08 16.62 15.15
N TRP A 370 17.35 15.96 14.25
CA TRP A 370 17.38 16.27 12.81
C TRP A 370 16.95 17.69 12.50
N LYS A 371 15.98 18.23 13.21
CA LYS A 371 15.50 19.60 13.04
C LYS A 371 16.60 20.62 13.28
N ASN A 372 17.53 20.32 14.17
CA ASN A 372 18.65 21.18 14.52
C ASN A 372 19.88 20.98 13.61
N GLU A 373 20.08 19.79 13.04
CA GLU A 373 21.28 19.40 12.31
C GLU A 373 21.11 19.47 10.78
N LEU A 374 19.88 19.39 10.26
CA LEU A 374 19.63 19.25 8.82
C LEU A 374 19.03 20.51 8.22
N SER A 375 19.19 20.65 6.88
CA SER A 375 18.41 21.62 6.13
C SER A 375 16.92 21.23 6.15
N GLY A 376 16.02 22.22 5.94
CA GLY A 376 14.58 21.97 5.92
C GLY A 376 14.17 20.89 4.90
N GLU A 377 14.79 20.85 3.73
CA GLU A 377 14.53 19.84 2.70
C GLU A 377 14.97 18.44 3.17
N GLN A 378 16.18 18.30 3.69
CA GLN A 378 16.68 17.03 4.22
C GLN A 378 15.85 16.52 5.39
N PHE A 379 15.38 17.42 6.25
CA PHE A 379 14.50 17.09 7.35
C PHE A 379 13.16 16.53 6.84
N GLN A 380 12.50 17.22 5.90
CA GLN A 380 11.24 16.76 5.31
C GLN A 380 11.41 15.42 4.58
N LEU A 381 12.48 15.23 3.85
CA LEU A 381 12.78 13.94 3.21
C LEU A 381 12.91 12.81 4.24
N ARG A 382 13.60 13.03 5.36
CA ARG A 382 13.71 12.01 6.42
C ARG A 382 12.39 11.71 7.10
N ILE A 383 11.56 12.71 7.35
CA ILE A 383 10.19 12.53 7.87
C ILE A 383 9.38 11.64 6.93
N SER A 384 9.38 11.93 5.63
CA SER A 384 8.62 11.13 4.66
C SER A 384 9.14 9.68 4.52
N GLN A 385 10.41 9.42 4.82
CA GLN A 385 10.96 8.07 4.81
C GLN A 385 10.68 7.28 6.09
N LYS A 386 10.38 7.98 7.21
CA LYS A 386 10.02 7.41 8.52
C LYS A 386 8.72 8.05 9.05
N PRO A 387 7.61 7.91 8.32
CA PRO A 387 6.37 8.60 8.64
C PRO A 387 5.65 7.96 9.82
N LEU A 388 5.07 8.79 10.69
CA LEU A 388 4.19 8.37 11.77
C LEU A 388 2.71 8.35 11.35
N ASN A 389 2.37 9.08 10.29
CA ASN A 389 1.04 9.18 9.73
C ASN A 389 1.08 9.34 8.20
N ILE A 390 -0.07 9.19 7.55
CA ILE A 390 -0.20 9.24 6.08
C ILE A 390 0.17 10.62 5.53
N ALA A 391 -0.22 11.69 6.21
CA ALA A 391 0.09 13.06 5.76
C ALA A 391 1.60 13.31 5.70
N GLU A 392 2.37 12.84 6.70
CA GLU A 392 3.83 12.93 6.70
C GLU A 392 4.46 12.15 5.55
N ALA A 393 3.94 10.95 5.25
CA ALA A 393 4.44 10.12 4.17
C ALA A 393 4.38 10.87 2.83
N PHE A 394 3.31 11.60 2.55
CA PHE A 394 3.10 12.31 1.29
C PHE A 394 3.48 13.80 1.31
N ALA A 395 4.14 14.28 2.37
CA ALA A 395 4.48 15.70 2.53
C ALA A 395 5.69 16.16 1.70
N TYR A 396 6.57 15.26 1.28
CA TYR A 396 7.81 15.63 0.59
C TYR A 396 7.60 15.84 -0.92
N ARG A 397 7.98 17.04 -1.41
CA ARG A 397 8.15 17.38 -2.83
C ARG A 397 9.55 17.89 -3.09
N LYS A 398 10.22 17.32 -4.06
CA LYS A 398 11.59 17.69 -4.42
C LYS A 398 11.74 19.12 -4.95
N GLU A 399 10.72 19.65 -5.58
CA GLU A 399 10.74 20.95 -6.29
C GLU A 399 9.85 22.02 -5.65
N SER A 400 9.45 21.85 -4.39
CA SER A 400 8.61 22.85 -3.73
C SER A 400 9.43 23.96 -3.09
N VAL A 401 9.18 25.20 -3.52
CA VAL A 401 9.73 26.41 -2.92
C VAL A 401 9.10 26.72 -1.55
N PHE A 402 7.94 26.11 -1.27
CA PHE A 402 7.14 26.37 -0.07
C PHE A 402 7.22 25.23 0.94
N PRO A 403 7.23 25.54 2.26
CA PRO A 403 7.17 24.53 3.32
C PRO A 403 5.87 23.71 3.24
N GLN A 404 6.00 22.45 2.85
CA GLN A 404 4.84 21.58 2.58
C GLN A 404 3.94 21.33 3.80
N GLY A 405 4.52 21.22 4.99
CA GLY A 405 3.75 21.05 6.22
C GLY A 405 2.83 22.23 6.53
N ILE A 406 3.25 23.46 6.20
CA ILE A 406 2.41 24.67 6.34
C ILE A 406 1.32 24.68 5.29
N LEU A 407 1.68 24.34 4.03
CA LEU A 407 0.70 24.26 2.94
C LEU A 407 -0.39 23.21 3.20
N SER A 408 -0.01 22.01 3.65
CA SER A 408 -0.97 20.94 3.94
C SER A 408 -1.94 21.34 5.05
N LYS A 409 -1.47 21.99 6.11
CA LYS A 409 -2.32 22.53 7.17
C LYS A 409 -3.28 23.60 6.64
N GLN A 410 -2.80 24.46 5.76
CA GLN A 410 -3.63 25.52 5.18
C GLN A 410 -4.67 24.96 4.19
N ILE A 411 -4.30 23.96 3.38
CA ILE A 411 -5.23 23.28 2.48
C ILE A 411 -6.35 22.61 3.29
N LYS A 412 -6.00 21.84 4.33
CA LYS A 412 -6.98 21.23 5.23
C LYS A 412 -7.92 22.27 5.85
N ARG A 413 -7.38 23.38 6.36
CA ARG A 413 -8.18 24.48 6.90
C ARG A 413 -9.15 25.07 5.88
N ILE A 414 -8.74 25.13 4.61
CA ILE A 414 -9.58 25.63 3.52
C ILE A 414 -10.68 24.62 3.17
N GLU A 415 -10.35 23.33 3.12
CA GLU A 415 -11.29 22.24 2.80
C GLU A 415 -12.35 22.05 3.90
N GLU A 416 -11.99 22.20 5.16
CA GLU A 416 -12.90 22.07 6.31
C GLU A 416 -13.84 23.27 6.51
N LYS A 417 -13.55 24.40 5.87
CA LYS A 417 -14.34 25.63 6.04
C LYS A 417 -15.23 25.87 4.83
N GLU A 418 -16.54 25.86 5.04
CA GLU A 418 -17.48 26.33 4.02
C GLU A 418 -17.32 27.87 3.81
N TYR A 419 -16.89 28.24 2.61
CA TYR A 419 -16.81 29.63 2.19
C TYR A 419 -17.99 29.96 1.31
N SER A 420 -18.75 31.01 1.69
CA SER A 420 -19.73 31.59 0.79
C SER A 420 -19.05 32.45 -0.27
N TYR A 421 -19.46 32.31 -1.51
CA TYR A 421 -18.96 33.11 -2.62
C TYR A 421 -20.07 33.48 -3.57
N GLU A 422 -19.84 34.56 -4.34
CA GLU A 422 -20.71 34.96 -5.44
C GLU A 422 -20.02 34.68 -6.79
N LEU A 423 -20.81 34.27 -7.78
CA LEU A 423 -20.35 34.10 -9.15
C LEU A 423 -20.76 35.34 -9.97
N ILE A 424 -19.75 35.97 -10.59
CA ILE A 424 -19.93 37.23 -11.33
C ILE A 424 -19.35 37.05 -12.76
N ALA A 425 -20.11 37.50 -13.74
CA ALA A 425 -19.64 37.72 -15.10
C ALA A 425 -19.46 39.23 -15.33
N LEU A 426 -18.40 39.61 -16.02
CA LEU A 426 -18.23 40.97 -16.50
C LEU A 426 -18.92 41.15 -17.85
N ASP A 427 -19.65 42.21 -18.00
CA ASP A 427 -20.28 42.63 -19.22
C ASP A 427 -19.94 44.12 -19.51
N ARG A 428 -20.21 44.59 -20.69
CA ARG A 428 -19.92 45.97 -21.08
C ARG A 428 -21.19 46.65 -21.57
N ASP A 429 -21.47 47.84 -21.05
CA ASP A 429 -22.52 48.69 -21.54
C ASP A 429 -21.96 50.09 -21.90
N GLU A 430 -22.86 51.03 -22.20
CA GLU A 430 -22.51 52.42 -22.57
C GLU A 430 -21.79 53.18 -21.44
N THR A 431 -21.93 52.75 -20.21
CA THR A 431 -21.32 53.35 -19.01
C THR A 431 -19.96 52.71 -18.63
N GLY A 432 -19.60 51.60 -19.27
CA GLY A 432 -18.34 50.88 -19.03
C GLY A 432 -18.53 49.41 -18.71
N VAL A 433 -17.63 48.85 -17.88
CA VAL A 433 -17.69 47.44 -17.45
C VAL A 433 -18.64 47.32 -16.25
N ILE A 434 -19.63 46.45 -16.38
CA ILE A 434 -20.58 46.12 -15.33
C ILE A 434 -20.43 44.68 -14.87
N ALA A 435 -20.63 44.43 -13.57
CA ALA A 435 -20.58 43.11 -12.96
C ALA A 435 -22.01 42.57 -12.76
N LYS A 436 -22.31 41.42 -13.36
CA LYS A 436 -23.63 40.77 -13.24
C LYS A 436 -23.47 39.44 -12.53
N ARG A 437 -24.40 39.09 -11.64
CA ARG A 437 -24.45 37.71 -11.09
C ARG A 437 -24.73 36.72 -12.19
N THR A 438 -24.07 35.55 -12.13
CA THR A 438 -24.20 34.46 -13.09
C THR A 438 -24.32 33.13 -12.38
N SER A 439 -24.95 32.17 -13.04
CA SER A 439 -24.98 30.78 -12.61
C SER A 439 -23.89 29.91 -13.30
N LYS A 440 -23.09 30.53 -14.17
CA LYS A 440 -21.98 29.82 -14.86
C LYS A 440 -20.91 29.46 -13.83
N LEU A 441 -20.53 28.17 -13.79
CA LEU A 441 -19.50 27.69 -12.89
C LEU A 441 -18.09 28.15 -13.31
N PRO A 442 -17.15 28.31 -12.37
CA PRO A 442 -15.77 28.62 -12.69
C PRO A 442 -15.13 27.45 -13.43
N ILE A 443 -14.08 27.72 -14.19
CA ILE A 443 -13.28 26.67 -14.86
C ILE A 443 -12.39 26.01 -13.80
N THR A 444 -12.63 24.73 -13.53
CA THR A 444 -11.88 23.95 -12.51
C THR A 444 -11.10 22.78 -13.11
N THR A 445 -11.30 22.48 -14.41
CA THR A 445 -10.70 21.35 -15.08
C THR A 445 -9.83 21.79 -16.25
N PHE A 446 -8.60 21.30 -16.31
CA PHE A 446 -7.65 21.56 -17.38
C PHE A 446 -7.14 20.25 -18.00
N PRO A 447 -6.86 20.25 -19.32
CA PRO A 447 -7.09 21.29 -20.30
C PRO A 447 -8.58 21.49 -20.59
N VAL A 448 -8.95 22.73 -20.95
CA VAL A 448 -10.33 23.05 -21.34
C VAL A 448 -10.69 22.25 -22.60
N ASN A 449 -11.89 21.71 -22.65
CA ASN A 449 -12.35 20.93 -23.78
C ASN A 449 -12.31 21.77 -25.07
N LYS A 450 -11.63 21.27 -26.12
CA LYS A 450 -11.50 21.96 -27.42
C LYS A 450 -12.82 22.29 -28.11
N LYS A 451 -13.91 21.59 -27.74
CA LYS A 451 -15.26 21.84 -28.26
C LYS A 451 -16.00 22.96 -27.55
N GLU A 452 -15.46 23.49 -26.47
CA GLU A 452 -16.09 24.54 -25.71
C GLU A 452 -15.87 25.88 -26.42
N VAL A 453 -16.98 26.51 -26.88
CA VAL A 453 -16.95 27.76 -27.66
C VAL A 453 -16.63 28.95 -26.75
N ASP A 454 -17.10 28.90 -25.52
CA ASP A 454 -16.88 29.97 -24.52
C ASP A 454 -15.82 29.53 -23.48
N LYS A 455 -14.63 30.06 -23.64
CA LYS A 455 -13.48 29.81 -22.75
C LYS A 455 -13.33 30.90 -21.68
N THR A 456 -14.33 31.79 -21.49
CA THR A 456 -14.28 32.80 -20.45
C THR A 456 -14.66 32.21 -19.10
N GLY A 457 -13.81 32.40 -18.11
CA GLY A 457 -14.05 31.98 -16.73
C GLY A 457 -15.05 32.90 -16.02
N THR A 458 -15.72 32.33 -15.01
CA THR A 458 -16.51 33.11 -14.07
C THR A 458 -15.62 33.68 -12.97
N ILE A 459 -15.86 34.89 -12.52
CA ILE A 459 -15.17 35.49 -11.39
C ILE A 459 -15.82 34.97 -10.11
N VAL A 460 -15.02 34.43 -9.23
CA VAL A 460 -15.44 34.00 -7.89
C VAL A 460 -15.09 35.10 -6.90
N VAL A 461 -16.09 35.62 -6.21
CA VAL A 461 -15.91 36.70 -5.24
C VAL A 461 -16.26 36.19 -3.84
N TRP A 462 -15.25 36.00 -3.01
CA TRP A 462 -15.42 35.60 -1.60
C TRP A 462 -15.71 36.78 -0.68
N GLU A 463 -15.15 37.96 -1.01
CA GLU A 463 -15.40 39.20 -0.32
C GLU A 463 -15.51 40.34 -1.34
N ARG A 464 -16.56 41.14 -1.24
CA ARG A 464 -16.73 42.29 -2.13
C ARG A 464 -15.71 43.38 -1.80
N PRO A 465 -15.17 44.07 -2.82
CA PRO A 465 -14.24 45.15 -2.58
C PRO A 465 -14.86 46.30 -1.77
N VAL A 466 -14.06 46.86 -0.89
CA VAL A 466 -14.47 48.02 -0.10
C VAL A 466 -14.65 49.24 -1.02
N PRO A 467 -15.75 50.00 -0.91
CA PRO A 467 -15.89 51.24 -1.65
C PRO A 467 -14.79 52.23 -1.25
N LYS A 468 -14.08 52.79 -2.23
CA LYS A 468 -12.96 53.73 -2.04
C LYS A 468 -11.84 53.15 -1.16
N PRO A 469 -11.17 52.09 -1.61
CA PRO A 469 -10.11 51.45 -0.84
C PRO A 469 -8.92 52.39 -0.66
N ALA A 470 -8.23 52.28 0.46
CA ALA A 470 -6.95 52.95 0.65
C ALA A 470 -5.90 52.38 -0.32
N PHE A 471 -4.93 53.21 -0.67
CA PHE A 471 -3.79 52.75 -1.50
C PHE A 471 -3.07 51.58 -0.81
N GLY A 472 -2.80 50.53 -1.58
CA GLY A 472 -2.15 49.30 -1.07
C GLY A 472 -3.07 48.32 -0.34
N MET A 473 -4.42 48.61 -0.28
CA MET A 473 -5.36 47.65 0.33
C MET A 473 -5.55 46.39 -0.51
N TYR A 474 -5.46 46.48 -1.82
CA TYR A 474 -5.60 45.36 -2.75
C TYR A 474 -4.36 45.23 -3.63
N TYR A 475 -4.00 44.01 -3.92
CA TYR A 475 -3.00 43.70 -4.93
C TYR A 475 -3.46 42.47 -5.75
N ALA A 476 -3.01 42.42 -6.98
CA ALA A 476 -3.36 41.33 -7.91
C ALA A 476 -2.12 40.57 -8.32
N SER A 477 -2.26 39.27 -8.36
CA SER A 477 -1.33 38.35 -9.03
C SER A 477 -1.94 37.92 -10.35
N ILE A 478 -1.19 38.01 -11.43
CA ILE A 478 -1.64 37.67 -12.78
C ILE A 478 -0.65 36.64 -13.35
N ASP A 479 -1.19 35.51 -13.78
CA ASP A 479 -0.47 34.53 -14.60
C ASP A 479 -0.93 34.71 -16.05
N PRO A 480 -0.22 35.50 -16.85
CA PRO A 480 -0.62 35.80 -18.23
C PRO A 480 -0.30 34.63 -19.15
N VAL A 481 -1.14 34.44 -20.14
CA VAL A 481 -0.76 33.57 -21.27
C VAL A 481 0.38 34.24 -22.02
N SER A 482 1.51 33.55 -22.20
CA SER A 482 2.64 34.08 -22.98
C SER A 482 2.22 34.41 -24.41
N GLU A 483 2.70 35.53 -24.96
CA GLU A 483 2.42 35.97 -26.31
C GLU A 483 2.79 34.88 -27.35
N GLY A 484 1.90 34.65 -28.23
CA GLY A 484 2.05 33.74 -29.34
C GLY A 484 0.92 32.73 -29.32
N LYS A 485 0.37 32.48 -30.49
CA LYS A 485 -0.58 31.42 -30.70
C LYS A 485 -0.02 30.15 -30.10
N THR A 486 -0.50 29.77 -28.92
CA THR A 486 -0.20 28.47 -28.36
C THR A 486 -0.83 27.43 -29.27
N THR A 487 -0.05 26.93 -30.20
CA THR A 487 -0.48 25.90 -31.16
C THR A 487 -0.73 24.56 -30.46
N THR A 488 -0.33 24.42 -29.20
CA THR A 488 -0.31 23.15 -28.47
C THR A 488 -0.93 23.15 -27.08
N SER A 489 -1.20 24.31 -26.44
CA SER A 489 -1.82 24.35 -25.12
C SER A 489 -3.01 25.29 -25.09
N ASP A 490 -4.14 24.82 -24.54
CA ASP A 490 -5.31 25.65 -24.25
C ASP A 490 -5.11 26.37 -22.89
N SER A 491 -3.97 27.06 -22.72
CA SER A 491 -3.64 27.80 -21.51
C SER A 491 -4.62 28.97 -21.31
N LEU A 492 -5.00 29.20 -20.05
CA LEU A 492 -5.84 30.30 -19.64
C LEU A 492 -5.06 31.26 -18.75
N CYS A 493 -5.34 32.54 -18.86
CA CYS A 493 -4.87 33.56 -17.92
C CYS A 493 -5.63 33.41 -16.60
N SER A 494 -4.93 33.38 -15.47
CA SER A 494 -5.53 33.41 -14.14
C SER A 494 -5.19 34.72 -13.43
N ILE A 495 -6.18 35.29 -12.74
CA ILE A 495 -6.03 36.53 -11.98
C ILE A 495 -6.57 36.30 -10.57
N PHE A 496 -5.73 36.56 -9.57
CA PHE A 496 -6.14 36.55 -8.17
C PHE A 496 -5.99 37.94 -7.58
N VAL A 497 -7.05 38.44 -6.93
CA VAL A 497 -7.03 39.71 -6.22
C VAL A 497 -7.12 39.44 -4.73
N TYR A 498 -6.15 39.94 -3.99
CA TYR A 498 -6.06 39.82 -2.55
C TYR A 498 -6.31 41.13 -1.85
N LYS A 499 -7.03 41.06 -0.74
CA LYS A 499 -7.13 42.17 0.19
C LYS A 499 -6.00 42.06 1.20
N ASN A 500 -5.20 43.10 1.30
CA ASN A 500 -4.17 43.18 2.32
C ASN A 500 -4.82 43.26 3.71
N ALA A 501 -4.47 42.38 4.62
CA ALA A 501 -5.00 42.41 5.98
C ALA A 501 -4.49 43.67 6.69
N VAL A 502 -5.37 44.50 7.13
CA VAL A 502 -5.08 45.81 7.77
C VAL A 502 -4.40 45.63 9.15
N GLU A 503 -4.22 44.46 9.63
CA GLU A 503 -3.58 44.16 10.93
C GLU A 503 -2.07 44.42 10.98
N VAL A 504 -1.43 44.66 9.86
CA VAL A 504 0.00 45.05 9.82
C VAL A 504 0.29 46.33 10.64
N THR A 505 -0.70 47.22 10.82
CA THR A 505 -0.54 48.43 11.62
C THR A 505 -0.64 48.23 13.13
N ARG A 506 -1.24 47.17 13.62
CA ARG A 506 -1.29 46.85 15.05
C ARG A 506 -0.01 46.18 15.56
N THR A 507 0.73 45.55 14.69
CA THR A 507 1.95 44.81 15.01
C THR A 507 3.15 45.69 15.28
N LEU A 508 3.18 46.91 14.75
CA LEU A 508 4.28 47.84 15.00
C LEU A 508 4.30 48.37 16.44
N ALA A 509 3.24 48.20 17.20
CA ALA A 509 3.14 48.63 18.60
C ALA A 509 3.30 47.48 19.63
N GLY A 510 3.31 46.21 19.25
CA GLY A 510 3.20 45.10 20.17
C GLY A 510 4.05 43.85 19.91
N GLY A 511 4.79 43.78 18.83
CA GLY A 511 5.90 42.77 18.71
C GLY A 511 5.60 41.38 18.14
N ASP A 512 4.36 40.98 17.90
CA ASP A 512 4.08 39.68 17.26
C ASP A 512 3.20 39.82 16.01
N VAL A 513 3.68 39.30 14.89
CA VAL A 513 2.99 39.26 13.60
C VAL A 513 2.23 37.94 13.46
N GLU A 514 0.91 37.96 13.64
CA GLU A 514 0.08 36.88 13.11
C GLU A 514 -0.13 37.10 11.60
N GLN A 515 0.53 36.28 10.79
CA GLN A 515 0.27 36.22 9.35
C GLN A 515 -0.98 35.40 9.09
N PHE A 516 -1.97 35.98 8.47
CA PHE A 516 -3.11 35.31 7.89
C PHE A 516 -2.84 34.90 6.44
#